data_fda57c4857e120694fbda794d4536de6
#
_entry.id   fda57c4857e120694fbda794d4536de6
#
_cell.length_a   1.000
_cell.length_b   1.000
_cell.length_c   1.000
_cell.angle_alpha   90.00
_cell.angle_beta   90.00
_cell.angle_gamma   90.00
#
_symmetry.space_group_name_H-M   'P 1'
#
loop_
_entity.id
_entity.type
_entity.pdbx_description
1 polymer ?
#
loop_
_entity_poly.entity_id
_entity_poly.type
_entity_poly.pdbx_seq_one_letter_code
_entity_poly.pdbx_strand_id
1 'polypeptide(L)'
;MRVKMILPALTEAKSPFFRPIKYSLFPPLGLATLAGYLDHGDEVGIQDEHVEQLDLNDEPNLVVIQVYITSAYRAYEIADHYRARGAYVAMGGLHVTSLPDEAACHADSIFLGPGEDTWPVFLQDFKAGTPEKVYRSTMRTLVGVPPIRRDLIKRHLYLVPNSIVVSRGCPHTCDFCYKEAFYQGGRSFYTQAVDDALAEISRLPGRHLYFLDDHLFGNARFASALFDGMKGMGRLWQAAGTVQSVLKSGLLEKAVESGLRSLFVGFETLNPSNLREHDKYQNLNRDYDAAIRRLHDLGVMVNGSFVFGMDHDDESVFERTVDWAVSQGIETATFHILTPYPSTALYQRMAAQGRLTNSNWNLYDTRHVVYQPARLTPEALEAGYWRAYRMFYEWRSIFRGAATKDQPIARLRHIAYAGGWKKLEPFWDWVIRARRVTDLLPVLEAVLAGFGRLMPQDRGAIREREPISDG
;
A
#
# COMPACT_ATOMS: atom_id res chain seq x y z
N MET A 1 6.80 -27.53 -16.16
CA MET A 1 7.09 -27.74 -14.72
C MET A 1 5.90 -27.37 -13.85
N ARG A 2 5.85 -27.86 -12.59
CA ARG A 2 4.85 -27.43 -11.62
C ARG A 2 5.44 -26.32 -10.75
N VAL A 3 4.85 -25.12 -10.76
CA VAL A 3 5.29 -23.93 -10.03
C VAL A 3 4.24 -23.51 -9.03
N LYS A 4 4.63 -23.41 -7.78
CA LYS A 4 3.79 -22.94 -6.69
C LYS A 4 4.28 -21.59 -6.20
N MET A 5 3.42 -20.57 -6.23
CA MET A 5 3.74 -19.23 -5.76
C MET A 5 2.95 -18.94 -4.49
N ILE A 6 3.64 -18.50 -3.43
CA ILE A 6 3.07 -18.38 -2.09
C ILE A 6 3.28 -16.98 -1.54
N LEU A 7 2.18 -16.39 -1.02
CA LEU A 7 2.23 -15.24 -0.13
C LEU A 7 1.92 -15.73 1.30
N PRO A 8 2.92 -15.89 2.19
CA PRO A 8 2.73 -16.33 3.56
C PRO A 8 1.95 -15.31 4.39
N ALA A 9 1.07 -15.79 5.25
CA ALA A 9 0.29 -14.92 6.11
C ALA A 9 1.14 -14.35 7.26
N LEU A 10 0.82 -13.11 7.61
CA LEU A 10 1.22 -12.50 8.85
C LEU A 10 0.64 -13.28 10.03
N THR A 11 1.34 -13.32 11.15
CA THR A 11 0.93 -14.07 12.35
C THR A 11 -0.50 -13.73 12.79
N GLU A 12 -0.89 -12.47 12.74
CA GLU A 12 -2.26 -12.02 13.09
C GLU A 12 -3.35 -12.52 12.13
N ALA A 13 -3.02 -12.72 10.85
CA ALA A 13 -3.98 -13.18 9.85
C ALA A 13 -4.42 -14.64 10.05
N LYS A 14 -3.68 -15.41 10.85
CA LYS A 14 -3.97 -16.82 11.16
C LYS A 14 -5.03 -17.02 12.25
N SER A 15 -5.48 -15.94 12.92
CA SER A 15 -6.49 -16.07 13.97
C SER A 15 -7.77 -16.72 13.41
N PRO A 16 -8.25 -17.83 13.99
CA PRO A 16 -9.49 -18.46 13.55
C PRO A 16 -10.74 -17.65 13.92
N PHE A 17 -10.61 -16.71 14.87
CA PHE A 17 -11.75 -15.96 15.42
C PHE A 17 -11.92 -14.57 14.83
N PHE A 18 -10.83 -13.94 14.41
CA PHE A 18 -10.88 -12.59 13.85
C PHE A 18 -9.74 -12.38 12.84
N ARG A 19 -10.12 -12.05 11.61
CA ARG A 19 -9.18 -11.69 10.54
C ARG A 19 -9.45 -10.25 10.12
N PRO A 20 -8.53 -9.31 10.39
CA PRO A 20 -8.71 -7.93 9.95
C PRO A 20 -8.91 -7.83 8.44
N ILE A 21 -9.89 -7.03 8.03
CA ILE A 21 -10.27 -6.80 6.62
C ILE A 21 -9.10 -6.41 5.74
N LYS A 22 -8.10 -5.71 6.30
CA LYS A 22 -6.91 -5.24 5.59
C LYS A 22 -6.13 -6.35 4.89
N TYR A 23 -6.20 -7.58 5.37
CA TYR A 23 -5.49 -8.73 4.79
C TYR A 23 -6.18 -9.36 3.59
N SER A 24 -7.45 -9.03 3.37
CA SER A 24 -8.23 -9.48 2.22
C SER A 24 -8.55 -8.33 1.25
N LEU A 25 -7.81 -7.22 1.31
CA LEU A 25 -8.07 -6.08 0.44
C LEU A 25 -7.60 -6.34 -0.99
N PHE A 26 -6.34 -6.70 -1.16
CA PHE A 26 -5.69 -6.71 -2.47
C PHE A 26 -5.09 -8.08 -2.78
N PRO A 27 -5.19 -8.55 -4.04
CA PRO A 27 -4.54 -9.78 -4.49
C PRO A 27 -3.01 -9.61 -4.60
N PRO A 28 -2.25 -10.73 -4.57
CA PRO A 28 -0.78 -10.73 -4.67
C PRO A 28 -0.29 -10.46 -6.10
N LEU A 29 -0.42 -9.21 -6.55
CA LEU A 29 -0.06 -8.81 -7.93
C LEU A 29 1.40 -9.07 -8.26
N GLY A 30 2.31 -8.98 -7.31
CA GLY A 30 3.73 -9.27 -7.54
C GLY A 30 3.94 -10.69 -8.04
N LEU A 31 3.35 -11.68 -7.36
CA LEU A 31 3.42 -13.08 -7.79
C LEU A 31 2.73 -13.31 -9.13
N ALA A 32 1.56 -12.69 -9.33
CA ALA A 32 0.83 -12.79 -10.60
C ALA A 32 1.59 -12.13 -11.78
N THR A 33 2.39 -11.10 -11.51
CA THR A 33 3.30 -10.51 -12.50
C THR A 33 4.42 -11.51 -12.88
N LEU A 34 5.09 -12.10 -11.88
CA LEU A 34 6.14 -13.09 -12.12
C LEU A 34 5.61 -14.33 -12.85
N ALA A 35 4.38 -14.75 -12.57
CA ALA A 35 3.72 -15.85 -13.27
C ALA A 35 3.55 -15.58 -14.77
N GLY A 36 3.50 -14.31 -15.20
CA GLY A 36 3.43 -13.94 -16.62
C GLY A 36 4.66 -14.32 -17.45
N TYR A 37 5.80 -14.53 -16.83
CA TYR A 37 7.04 -14.95 -17.50
C TYR A 37 7.17 -16.47 -17.69
N LEU A 38 6.27 -17.27 -17.10
CA LEU A 38 6.31 -18.73 -17.21
C LEU A 38 5.76 -19.19 -18.57
N ASP A 39 6.23 -20.33 -19.05
CA ASP A 39 5.81 -20.89 -20.33
C ASP A 39 4.35 -21.37 -20.27
N HIS A 40 3.66 -21.39 -21.41
CA HIS A 40 2.28 -21.87 -21.51
C HIS A 40 2.10 -23.34 -21.09
N GLY A 41 3.16 -24.14 -21.11
CA GLY A 41 3.15 -25.54 -20.67
C GLY A 41 3.43 -25.73 -19.18
N ASP A 42 3.70 -24.66 -18.44
CA ASP A 42 3.92 -24.74 -17.02
C ASP A 42 2.59 -24.72 -16.23
N GLU A 43 2.46 -25.64 -15.28
CA GLU A 43 1.36 -25.67 -14.33
C GLU A 43 1.68 -24.70 -13.19
N VAL A 44 0.90 -23.62 -13.07
CA VAL A 44 1.16 -22.54 -12.10
C VAL A 44 -0.01 -22.36 -11.17
N GLY A 45 0.27 -22.31 -9.86
CA GLY A 45 -0.71 -21.98 -8.83
C GLY A 45 -0.22 -20.84 -7.93
N ILE A 46 -1.12 -19.91 -7.60
CA ILE A 46 -0.88 -18.86 -6.59
C ILE A 46 -1.73 -19.15 -5.37
N GLN A 47 -1.11 -19.22 -4.19
CA GLN A 47 -1.79 -19.32 -2.90
C GLN A 47 -1.42 -18.17 -1.98
N ASP A 48 -2.44 -17.49 -1.48
CA ASP A 48 -2.31 -16.41 -0.50
C ASP A 48 -2.86 -16.90 0.85
N GLU A 49 -1.97 -17.15 1.79
CA GLU A 49 -2.33 -17.68 3.12
C GLU A 49 -3.16 -16.69 3.95
N HIS A 50 -3.22 -15.40 3.55
CA HIS A 50 -4.09 -14.41 4.20
C HIS A 50 -5.58 -14.70 3.96
N VAL A 51 -5.93 -15.31 2.84
CA VAL A 51 -7.32 -15.50 2.41
C VAL A 51 -7.73 -16.97 2.24
N GLU A 52 -6.77 -17.88 2.15
CA GLU A 52 -7.01 -19.32 2.02
C GLU A 52 -6.02 -20.16 2.84
N GLN A 53 -6.33 -21.39 3.08
CA GLN A 53 -5.42 -22.36 3.71
C GLN A 53 -4.43 -22.89 2.67
N LEU A 54 -3.14 -22.92 3.02
CA LEU A 54 -2.11 -23.51 2.17
C LEU A 54 -2.25 -25.04 2.15
N ASP A 55 -2.17 -25.61 0.95
CA ASP A 55 -1.90 -27.02 0.79
C ASP A 55 -0.38 -27.24 0.82
N LEU A 56 0.11 -27.96 1.80
CA LEU A 56 1.53 -28.30 1.96
C LEU A 56 1.85 -29.73 1.55
N ASN A 57 0.86 -30.51 1.03
CA ASN A 57 1.04 -31.91 0.66
C ASN A 57 1.33 -32.11 -0.83
N ASP A 58 1.27 -31.04 -1.62
CA ASP A 58 1.61 -31.07 -3.04
C ASP A 58 3.14 -31.21 -3.27
N GLU A 59 3.52 -31.49 -4.51
CA GLU A 59 4.92 -31.74 -4.91
C GLU A 59 5.29 -30.86 -6.11
N PRO A 60 5.45 -29.53 -5.92
CA PRO A 60 5.91 -28.64 -6.97
C PRO A 60 7.39 -28.87 -7.29
N ASN A 61 7.81 -28.57 -8.52
CA ASN A 61 9.21 -28.54 -8.90
C ASN A 61 9.91 -27.27 -8.36
N LEU A 62 9.16 -26.15 -8.40
CA LEU A 62 9.62 -24.83 -7.99
C LEU A 62 8.59 -24.17 -7.06
N VAL A 63 9.06 -23.70 -5.91
CA VAL A 63 8.27 -22.91 -4.95
C VAL A 63 8.82 -21.49 -4.93
N VAL A 64 7.95 -20.50 -5.12
CA VAL A 64 8.30 -19.07 -5.12
C VAL A 64 7.59 -18.39 -3.95
N ILE A 65 8.34 -17.80 -3.03
CA ILE A 65 7.78 -17.21 -1.81
C ILE A 65 8.06 -15.70 -1.79
N GLN A 66 7.00 -14.90 -1.73
CA GLN A 66 7.11 -13.46 -1.51
C GLN A 66 7.10 -13.16 -0.02
N VAL A 67 8.18 -12.53 0.50
CA VAL A 67 8.38 -12.37 1.94
C VAL A 67 8.31 -10.90 2.35
N TYR A 68 7.31 -10.59 3.20
CA TYR A 68 7.27 -9.36 3.99
C TYR A 68 7.94 -9.58 5.35
N ILE A 69 8.34 -8.50 6.02
CA ILE A 69 9.05 -8.62 7.30
C ILE A 69 8.24 -9.40 8.33
N THR A 70 6.96 -9.10 8.46
CA THR A 70 6.07 -9.71 9.46
C THR A 70 5.58 -11.12 9.09
N SER A 71 5.98 -11.65 7.93
CA SER A 71 5.73 -13.05 7.53
C SER A 71 7.02 -13.86 7.36
N ALA A 72 8.17 -13.32 7.75
CA ALA A 72 9.47 -13.93 7.50
C ALA A 72 9.60 -15.32 8.12
N TYR A 73 9.30 -15.47 9.40
CA TYR A 73 9.38 -16.78 10.06
C TYR A 73 8.45 -17.82 9.45
N ARG A 74 7.24 -17.39 9.07
CA ARG A 74 6.31 -18.28 8.37
C ARG A 74 6.81 -18.67 6.98
N ALA A 75 7.41 -17.73 6.26
CA ALA A 75 8.03 -18.00 4.97
C ALA A 75 9.16 -19.03 5.09
N TYR A 76 9.98 -18.94 6.13
CA TYR A 76 11.06 -19.89 6.40
C TYR A 76 10.53 -21.30 6.72
N GLU A 77 9.49 -21.41 7.57
CA GLU A 77 8.83 -22.69 7.83
C GLU A 77 8.33 -23.37 6.54
N ILE A 78 7.69 -22.59 5.65
CA ILE A 78 7.18 -23.09 4.37
C ILE A 78 8.34 -23.48 3.45
N ALA A 79 9.38 -22.65 3.37
CA ALA A 79 10.56 -22.89 2.55
C ALA A 79 11.27 -24.19 2.96
N ASP A 80 11.55 -24.34 4.26
CA ASP A 80 12.24 -25.54 4.80
C ASP A 80 11.40 -26.80 4.58
N HIS A 81 10.06 -26.72 4.73
CA HIS A 81 9.17 -27.83 4.44
C HIS A 81 9.30 -28.33 3.00
N TYR A 82 9.27 -27.43 2.01
CA TYR A 82 9.36 -27.82 0.61
C TYR A 82 10.78 -28.26 0.20
N ARG A 83 11.81 -27.63 0.73
CA ARG A 83 13.22 -28.05 0.50
C ARG A 83 13.47 -29.46 1.03
N ALA A 84 12.94 -29.78 2.21
CA ALA A 84 13.07 -31.12 2.79
C ALA A 84 12.36 -32.21 1.93
N ARG A 85 11.41 -31.82 1.06
CA ARG A 85 10.72 -32.69 0.11
C ARG A 85 11.30 -32.64 -1.30
N GLY A 86 12.42 -31.96 -1.49
CA GLY A 86 13.17 -31.92 -2.74
C GLY A 86 12.67 -30.89 -3.77
N ALA A 87 11.74 -30.00 -3.41
CA ALA A 87 11.36 -28.88 -4.24
C ALA A 87 12.44 -27.79 -4.21
N TYR A 88 12.69 -27.14 -5.35
CA TYR A 88 13.55 -25.95 -5.39
C TYR A 88 12.82 -24.75 -4.84
N VAL A 89 13.41 -23.99 -3.92
CA VAL A 89 12.78 -22.83 -3.27
C VAL A 89 13.49 -21.54 -3.65
N ALA A 90 12.72 -20.62 -4.24
CA ALA A 90 13.13 -19.26 -4.58
C ALA A 90 12.39 -18.25 -3.69
N MET A 91 13.11 -17.34 -3.02
CA MET A 91 12.54 -16.35 -2.12
C MET A 91 12.89 -14.93 -2.57
N GLY A 92 11.92 -14.02 -2.48
CA GLY A 92 12.12 -12.61 -2.80
C GLY A 92 11.17 -11.70 -2.01
N GLY A 93 11.33 -10.40 -2.15
CA GLY A 93 10.49 -9.41 -1.49
C GLY A 93 11.25 -8.53 -0.51
N LEU A 94 10.51 -7.74 0.26
CA LEU A 94 11.08 -6.69 1.11
C LEU A 94 12.03 -7.23 2.16
N HIS A 95 11.64 -8.29 2.86
CA HIS A 95 12.44 -8.87 3.92
C HIS A 95 13.73 -9.52 3.40
N VAL A 96 13.61 -10.32 2.33
CA VAL A 96 14.76 -10.98 1.69
C VAL A 96 15.79 -9.96 1.20
N THR A 97 15.32 -8.83 0.64
CA THR A 97 16.22 -7.75 0.20
C THR A 97 16.91 -7.07 1.37
N SER A 98 16.21 -6.89 2.50
CA SER A 98 16.75 -6.21 3.68
C SER A 98 17.68 -7.09 4.51
N LEU A 99 17.45 -8.41 4.55
CA LEU A 99 18.19 -9.40 5.34
C LEU A 99 18.53 -10.64 4.50
N PRO A 100 19.37 -10.47 3.46
CA PRO A 100 19.66 -11.56 2.51
C PRO A 100 20.35 -12.76 3.14
N ASP A 101 21.25 -12.55 4.09
CA ASP A 101 21.99 -13.64 4.73
C ASP A 101 21.09 -14.54 5.58
N GLU A 102 20.09 -13.96 6.24
CA GLU A 102 19.09 -14.70 7.00
C GLU A 102 18.21 -15.54 6.03
N ALA A 103 17.69 -14.91 4.99
CA ALA A 103 16.81 -15.57 4.01
C ALA A 103 17.55 -16.69 3.20
N ALA A 104 18.84 -16.50 2.90
CA ALA A 104 19.64 -17.47 2.14
C ALA A 104 19.79 -18.81 2.87
N CYS A 105 19.62 -18.86 4.20
CA CYS A 105 19.66 -20.12 4.95
C CYS A 105 18.46 -21.03 4.61
N HIS A 106 17.35 -20.44 4.16
CA HIS A 106 16.06 -21.11 3.93
C HIS A 106 15.70 -21.26 2.45
N ALA A 107 16.48 -20.72 1.51
CA ALA A 107 16.19 -20.76 0.08
C ALA A 107 17.36 -21.31 -0.74
N ASP A 108 17.07 -21.86 -1.92
CA ASP A 108 18.08 -22.28 -2.89
C ASP A 108 18.52 -21.09 -3.75
N SER A 109 17.61 -20.15 -4.04
CA SER A 109 17.90 -18.85 -4.65
C SER A 109 17.17 -17.72 -3.94
N ILE A 110 17.82 -16.56 -3.80
CA ILE A 110 17.22 -15.34 -3.26
C ILE A 110 17.24 -14.21 -4.28
N PHE A 111 16.19 -13.38 -4.25
CA PHE A 111 16.01 -12.22 -5.14
C PHE A 111 16.08 -10.93 -4.35
N LEU A 112 17.00 -10.04 -4.72
CA LEU A 112 17.26 -8.77 -4.04
C LEU A 112 16.79 -7.61 -4.92
N GLY A 113 15.80 -6.86 -4.40
CA GLY A 113 15.09 -5.81 -5.12
C GLY A 113 13.91 -6.34 -5.95
N PRO A 114 13.40 -5.53 -6.90
CA PRO A 114 12.31 -5.93 -7.80
C PRO A 114 12.68 -7.15 -8.65
N GLY A 115 11.72 -8.05 -8.88
CA GLY A 115 11.97 -9.32 -9.58
C GLY A 115 11.85 -9.25 -11.10
N GLU A 116 11.32 -8.17 -11.66
CA GLU A 116 10.93 -8.10 -13.06
C GLU A 116 12.12 -8.26 -14.02
N ASP A 117 13.31 -7.80 -13.67
CA ASP A 117 14.53 -7.93 -14.47
C ASP A 117 15.35 -9.19 -14.17
N THR A 118 15.23 -9.75 -12.98
CA THR A 118 16.01 -10.91 -12.55
C THR A 118 15.29 -12.24 -12.73
N TRP A 119 13.97 -12.24 -12.64
CA TRP A 119 13.16 -13.45 -12.74
C TRP A 119 13.28 -14.17 -14.10
N PRO A 120 13.26 -13.47 -15.27
CA PRO A 120 13.49 -14.12 -16.56
C PRO A 120 14.87 -14.80 -16.68
N VAL A 121 15.90 -14.19 -16.09
CA VAL A 121 17.26 -14.75 -16.08
C VAL A 121 17.27 -16.02 -15.24
N PHE A 122 16.71 -15.97 -14.02
CA PHE A 122 16.59 -17.15 -13.17
C PHE A 122 15.85 -18.31 -13.87
N LEU A 123 14.76 -18.03 -14.57
CA LEU A 123 14.01 -19.08 -15.28
C LEU A 123 14.85 -19.77 -16.36
N GLN A 124 15.70 -19.03 -17.06
CA GLN A 124 16.65 -19.60 -18.04
C GLN A 124 17.68 -20.47 -17.33
N ASP A 125 18.32 -19.96 -16.29
CA ASP A 125 19.34 -20.69 -15.50
C ASP A 125 18.73 -21.95 -14.84
N PHE A 126 17.53 -21.83 -14.29
CA PHE A 126 16.82 -22.95 -13.67
C PHE A 126 16.52 -24.07 -14.65
N LYS A 127 16.05 -23.73 -15.85
CA LYS A 127 15.82 -24.69 -16.95
C LYS A 127 17.11 -25.32 -17.45
N ALA A 128 18.22 -24.57 -17.42
CA ALA A 128 19.55 -25.06 -17.78
C ALA A 128 20.18 -25.94 -16.67
N GLY A 129 19.60 -25.98 -15.46
CA GLY A 129 20.13 -26.70 -14.30
C GLY A 129 21.28 -25.99 -13.59
N THR A 130 21.47 -24.71 -13.83
CA THR A 130 22.58 -23.90 -13.29
C THR A 130 22.10 -22.59 -12.62
N PRO A 131 21.04 -22.63 -11.76
CA PRO A 131 20.55 -21.43 -11.12
C PRO A 131 21.58 -20.85 -10.15
N GLU A 132 21.67 -19.51 -10.12
CA GLU A 132 22.50 -18.76 -9.18
C GLU A 132 21.84 -18.71 -7.79
N LYS A 133 22.66 -18.58 -6.75
CA LYS A 133 22.14 -18.42 -5.38
C LYS A 133 21.53 -17.05 -5.11
N VAL A 134 22.00 -16.01 -5.82
CA VAL A 134 21.59 -14.63 -5.57
C VAL A 134 21.34 -13.90 -6.90
N TYR A 135 20.13 -13.43 -7.09
CA TYR A 135 19.73 -12.58 -8.22
C TYR A 135 19.50 -11.16 -7.72
N ARG A 136 20.30 -10.20 -8.19
CA ARG A 136 20.21 -8.78 -7.77
C ARG A 136 19.70 -7.90 -8.88
N SER A 137 18.58 -7.21 -8.63
CA SER A 137 17.99 -6.26 -9.57
C SER A 137 18.84 -5.01 -9.74
N THR A 138 19.17 -4.69 -10.99
CA THR A 138 19.94 -3.49 -11.37
C THR A 138 19.32 -2.75 -12.54
N MET A 139 18.75 -3.47 -13.50
CA MET A 139 18.14 -2.91 -14.73
C MET A 139 16.62 -2.80 -14.57
N ARG A 140 16.18 -1.85 -13.78
CA ARG A 140 14.79 -1.69 -13.39
C ARG A 140 13.96 -1.03 -14.48
N THR A 141 13.05 -1.81 -15.05
CA THR A 141 12.11 -1.35 -16.08
C THR A 141 10.79 -2.10 -15.95
N LEU A 142 9.70 -1.45 -16.32
CA LEU A 142 8.41 -2.09 -16.52
C LEU A 142 8.05 -2.19 -18.03
N VAL A 143 8.99 -1.82 -18.92
CA VAL A 143 8.81 -1.97 -20.36
C VAL A 143 9.03 -3.44 -20.73
N GLY A 144 8.09 -4.03 -21.47
CA GLY A 144 8.16 -5.43 -21.88
C GLY A 144 7.81 -6.45 -20.80
N VAL A 145 7.33 -6.01 -19.64
CA VAL A 145 6.79 -6.91 -18.60
C VAL A 145 5.52 -7.59 -19.16
N PRO A 146 5.41 -8.92 -19.08
CA PRO A 146 4.24 -9.63 -19.58
C PRO A 146 2.96 -9.24 -18.83
N PRO A 147 1.77 -9.46 -19.41
CA PRO A 147 0.50 -9.21 -18.73
C PRO A 147 0.40 -9.99 -17.43
N ILE A 148 -0.17 -9.33 -16.41
CA ILE A 148 -0.41 -9.96 -15.10
C ILE A 148 -1.36 -11.15 -15.26
N ARG A 149 -0.98 -12.32 -14.74
CA ARG A 149 -1.78 -13.55 -14.75
C ARG A 149 -2.95 -13.48 -13.76
N ARG A 150 -3.90 -12.60 -14.07
CA ARG A 150 -5.10 -12.37 -13.24
C ARG A 150 -6.05 -13.57 -13.23
N ASP A 151 -5.93 -14.47 -14.18
CA ASP A 151 -6.61 -15.76 -14.22
C ASP A 151 -6.24 -16.67 -13.04
N LEU A 152 -5.03 -16.54 -12.50
CA LEU A 152 -4.56 -17.29 -11.32
C LEU A 152 -5.06 -16.67 -10.00
N ILE A 153 -5.65 -15.47 -10.02
CA ILE A 153 -6.15 -14.77 -8.85
C ILE A 153 -7.60 -15.19 -8.56
N LYS A 154 -7.84 -15.70 -7.36
CA LYS A 154 -9.19 -16.04 -6.86
C LYS A 154 -9.92 -14.76 -6.43
N ARG A 155 -10.43 -14.00 -7.42
CA ARG A 155 -11.00 -12.65 -7.25
C ARG A 155 -12.04 -12.53 -6.11
N HIS A 156 -12.84 -13.59 -5.89
CA HIS A 156 -13.89 -13.63 -4.87
C HIS A 156 -13.37 -13.61 -3.42
N LEU A 157 -12.06 -13.76 -3.23
CA LEU A 157 -11.43 -13.71 -1.91
C LEU A 157 -10.97 -12.29 -1.52
N TYR A 158 -11.07 -11.30 -2.43
CA TYR A 158 -10.55 -9.95 -2.21
C TYR A 158 -11.63 -8.90 -2.36
N LEU A 159 -11.57 -7.88 -1.48
CA LEU A 159 -12.48 -6.73 -1.52
C LEU A 159 -12.18 -5.80 -2.68
N VAL A 160 -10.92 -5.67 -3.09
CA VAL A 160 -10.47 -4.80 -4.17
C VAL A 160 -9.70 -5.62 -5.21
N PRO A 161 -10.39 -6.53 -5.93
CA PRO A 161 -9.74 -7.43 -6.89
C PRO A 161 -9.21 -6.69 -8.13
N ASN A 162 -9.71 -5.49 -8.42
CA ASN A 162 -9.27 -4.62 -9.51
C ASN A 162 -8.19 -3.64 -9.00
N SER A 163 -7.10 -4.17 -8.48
CA SER A 163 -5.91 -3.39 -8.19
C SER A 163 -4.91 -3.45 -9.36
N ILE A 164 -4.10 -2.42 -9.48
CA ILE A 164 -3.08 -2.29 -10.53
C ILE A 164 -1.85 -1.57 -9.97
N VAL A 165 -0.70 -1.82 -10.55
CA VAL A 165 0.54 -1.09 -10.30
C VAL A 165 1.14 -0.69 -11.64
N VAL A 166 1.23 0.60 -11.90
CA VAL A 166 1.75 1.17 -13.16
C VAL A 166 3.11 1.86 -12.98
N SER A 167 3.52 2.04 -11.73
CA SER A 167 4.84 2.54 -11.36
C SER A 167 5.42 1.77 -10.17
N ARG A 168 6.72 1.82 -10.00
CA ARG A 168 7.43 1.23 -8.86
C ARG A 168 8.22 2.30 -8.14
N GLY A 169 8.20 2.24 -6.80
CA GLY A 169 9.01 3.09 -5.95
C GLY A 169 8.51 4.53 -5.81
N CYS A 170 9.41 5.39 -5.36
CA CYS A 170 9.09 6.78 -5.06
C CYS A 170 10.36 7.63 -5.26
N PRO A 171 10.23 8.88 -5.76
CA PRO A 171 11.38 9.77 -5.95
C PRO A 171 11.90 10.39 -4.64
N HIS A 172 11.22 10.17 -3.51
CA HIS A 172 11.61 10.72 -2.21
C HIS A 172 12.46 9.73 -1.39
N THR A 173 13.25 10.24 -0.44
CA THR A 173 14.27 9.51 0.33
C THR A 173 14.01 9.55 1.84
N CYS A 174 12.75 9.36 2.26
CA CYS A 174 12.42 9.33 3.69
C CYS A 174 13.14 8.17 4.38
N ASP A 175 13.87 8.47 5.46
CA ASP A 175 14.79 7.57 6.15
C ASP A 175 14.15 6.33 6.81
N PHE A 176 12.84 6.40 7.11
CA PHE A 176 12.05 5.30 7.66
C PHE A 176 11.44 4.39 6.60
N CYS A 177 11.51 4.76 5.31
CA CYS A 177 10.77 4.06 4.28
C CYS A 177 11.55 2.84 3.77
N TYR A 178 10.93 1.65 3.78
CA TYR A 178 11.50 0.41 3.27
C TYR A 178 12.00 0.49 1.82
N LYS A 179 11.51 1.46 1.04
CA LYS A 179 11.90 1.64 -0.36
C LYS A 179 13.38 1.97 -0.53
N GLU A 180 13.97 2.67 0.41
CA GLU A 180 15.40 2.96 0.37
C GLU A 180 16.21 1.66 0.35
N ALA A 181 15.89 0.73 1.25
CA ALA A 181 16.54 -0.57 1.30
C ALA A 181 16.21 -1.44 0.07
N PHE A 182 14.94 -1.45 -0.35
CA PHE A 182 14.46 -2.31 -1.44
C PHE A 182 14.99 -1.89 -2.83
N TYR A 183 15.18 -0.58 -3.06
CA TYR A 183 15.63 -0.03 -4.33
C TYR A 183 17.12 0.35 -4.35
N GLN A 184 17.92 -0.13 -3.42
CA GLN A 184 19.38 0.08 -3.46
C GLN A 184 20.01 -0.38 -4.77
N GLY A 185 21.04 0.34 -5.23
CA GLY A 185 21.84 -0.03 -6.39
C GLY A 185 21.18 0.14 -7.76
N GLY A 186 20.04 0.83 -7.85
CA GLY A 186 19.37 1.10 -9.13
C GLY A 186 18.37 2.25 -9.04
N ARG A 187 17.51 2.40 -10.05
CA ARG A 187 16.46 3.42 -10.04
C ARG A 187 15.50 3.21 -8.89
N SER A 188 15.23 4.27 -8.12
CA SER A 188 14.26 4.27 -7.02
C SER A 188 12.81 4.54 -7.49
N PHE A 189 12.62 4.99 -8.74
CA PHE A 189 11.30 5.26 -9.32
C PHE A 189 11.31 5.04 -10.84
N TYR A 190 10.35 4.26 -11.35
CA TYR A 190 10.17 4.00 -12.78
C TYR A 190 8.71 3.61 -13.09
N THR A 191 8.28 3.75 -14.35
CA THR A 191 6.89 3.59 -14.78
C THR A 191 6.78 2.61 -15.95
N GLN A 192 5.59 2.07 -16.16
CA GLN A 192 5.22 1.41 -17.42
C GLN A 192 5.20 2.42 -18.58
N ALA A 193 5.08 1.91 -19.81
CA ALA A 193 4.58 2.72 -20.92
C ALA A 193 3.09 3.06 -20.69
N VAL A 194 2.68 4.27 -21.07
CA VAL A 194 1.29 4.74 -20.85
C VAL A 194 0.29 3.82 -21.54
N ASP A 195 0.59 3.42 -22.79
CA ASP A 195 -0.29 2.57 -23.59
C ASP A 195 -0.48 1.18 -22.96
N ASP A 196 0.57 0.59 -22.39
CA ASP A 196 0.51 -0.70 -21.69
C ASP A 196 -0.37 -0.59 -20.45
N ALA A 197 -0.19 0.49 -19.67
CA ALA A 197 -1.01 0.76 -18.48
C ALA A 197 -2.49 0.94 -18.84
N LEU A 198 -2.80 1.71 -19.89
CA LEU A 198 -4.17 1.92 -20.37
C LEU A 198 -4.79 0.62 -20.93
N ALA A 199 -4.02 -0.18 -21.65
CA ALA A 199 -4.46 -1.48 -22.15
C ALA A 199 -4.81 -2.43 -20.99
N GLU A 200 -4.01 -2.47 -19.93
CA GLU A 200 -4.32 -3.28 -18.76
C GLU A 200 -5.56 -2.75 -18.02
N ILE A 201 -5.67 -1.44 -17.80
CA ILE A 201 -6.84 -0.81 -17.16
C ILE A 201 -8.11 -1.15 -17.95
N SER A 202 -8.07 -1.12 -19.27
CA SER A 202 -9.25 -1.39 -20.10
C SER A 202 -9.79 -2.81 -19.96
N ARG A 203 -8.91 -3.79 -19.68
CA ARG A 203 -9.27 -5.21 -19.50
C ARG A 203 -9.89 -5.52 -18.11
N LEU A 204 -9.71 -4.63 -17.12
CA LEU A 204 -10.25 -4.86 -15.79
C LEU A 204 -11.78 -4.73 -15.80
N PRO A 205 -12.52 -5.71 -15.25
CA PRO A 205 -13.98 -5.65 -15.18
C PRO A 205 -14.45 -4.64 -14.14
N GLY A 206 -15.71 -4.18 -14.26
CA GLY A 206 -16.31 -3.22 -13.34
C GLY A 206 -15.76 -1.80 -13.50
N ARG A 207 -16.10 -0.94 -12.58
CA ARG A 207 -15.71 0.49 -12.60
C ARG A 207 -14.63 0.82 -11.59
N HIS A 208 -14.66 0.17 -10.43
CA HIS A 208 -13.74 0.44 -9.34
C HIS A 208 -12.32 -0.04 -9.67
N LEU A 209 -11.34 0.81 -9.39
CA LEU A 209 -9.91 0.53 -9.61
C LEU A 209 -9.11 1.11 -8.43
N TYR A 210 -8.09 0.39 -7.99
CA TYR A 210 -7.15 0.89 -7.00
C TYR A 210 -5.71 0.81 -7.52
N PHE A 211 -5.03 1.96 -7.56
CA PHE A 211 -3.60 2.02 -7.84
C PHE A 211 -2.82 1.75 -6.57
N LEU A 212 -2.06 0.63 -6.57
CA LEU A 212 -1.19 0.22 -5.45
C LEU A 212 0.21 0.80 -5.57
N ASP A 213 0.38 1.80 -6.41
CA ASP A 213 1.63 2.50 -6.62
C ASP A 213 2.08 3.19 -5.33
N ASP A 214 3.36 3.12 -5.01
CA ASP A 214 3.96 3.85 -3.87
C ASP A 214 3.77 5.36 -4.00
N HIS A 215 3.82 5.88 -5.24
CA HIS A 215 3.61 7.29 -5.55
C HIS A 215 3.21 7.51 -7.00
N LEU A 216 1.93 7.30 -7.33
CA LEU A 216 1.41 7.44 -8.71
C LEU A 216 1.73 8.80 -9.36
N PHE A 217 1.75 9.87 -8.57
CA PHE A 217 2.03 11.24 -9.01
C PHE A 217 3.53 11.56 -9.13
N GLY A 218 4.42 10.59 -8.87
CA GLY A 218 5.87 10.79 -8.80
C GLY A 218 6.51 11.27 -10.10
N ASN A 219 5.94 10.88 -11.27
CA ASN A 219 6.28 11.44 -12.58
C ASN A 219 5.07 12.17 -13.16
N ALA A 220 5.08 13.50 -13.10
CA ALA A 220 3.94 14.31 -13.54
C ALA A 220 3.62 14.17 -15.04
N ARG A 221 4.62 13.90 -15.89
CA ARG A 221 4.41 13.71 -17.33
C ARG A 221 3.70 12.38 -17.60
N PHE A 222 4.16 11.30 -16.98
CA PHE A 222 3.51 9.99 -17.04
C PHE A 222 2.08 10.05 -16.48
N ALA A 223 1.91 10.57 -15.27
CA ALA A 223 0.61 10.67 -14.61
C ALA A 223 -0.39 11.50 -15.42
N SER A 224 0.05 12.65 -15.99
CA SER A 224 -0.82 13.47 -16.85
C SER A 224 -1.29 12.69 -18.08
N ALA A 225 -0.39 12.00 -18.78
CA ALA A 225 -0.73 11.22 -19.98
C ALA A 225 -1.65 10.03 -19.64
N LEU A 226 -1.40 9.34 -18.51
CA LEU A 226 -2.25 8.27 -18.02
C LEU A 226 -3.68 8.78 -17.73
N PHE A 227 -3.80 9.89 -16.99
CA PHE A 227 -5.11 10.46 -16.64
C PHE A 227 -5.86 10.95 -17.89
N ASP A 228 -5.17 11.57 -18.85
CA ASP A 228 -5.78 11.98 -20.11
C ASP A 228 -6.31 10.77 -20.89
N GLY A 229 -5.55 9.67 -20.95
CA GLY A 229 -5.98 8.42 -21.59
C GLY A 229 -7.12 7.70 -20.86
N MET A 230 -7.24 7.87 -19.55
CA MET A 230 -8.33 7.28 -18.75
C MET A 230 -9.64 8.05 -18.85
N LYS A 231 -9.66 9.28 -19.37
CA LYS A 231 -10.89 10.06 -19.55
C LYS A 231 -11.87 9.28 -20.45
N GLY A 232 -13.11 9.20 -20.02
CA GLY A 232 -14.15 8.46 -20.73
C GLY A 232 -14.22 6.96 -20.49
N MET A 233 -13.23 6.35 -19.84
CA MET A 233 -13.26 4.91 -19.48
C MET A 233 -14.30 4.60 -18.38
N GLY A 234 -14.91 5.61 -17.75
CA GLY A 234 -15.91 5.44 -16.69
C GLY A 234 -15.37 4.83 -15.41
N ARG A 235 -14.05 4.90 -15.17
CA ARG A 235 -13.41 4.37 -13.95
C ARG A 235 -13.69 5.26 -12.75
N LEU A 236 -13.77 4.62 -11.56
CA LEU A 236 -13.77 5.24 -10.24
C LEU A 236 -12.59 4.69 -9.49
N TRP A 237 -11.61 5.53 -9.20
CA TRP A 237 -10.35 5.01 -8.70
C TRP A 237 -9.82 5.72 -7.46
N GLN A 238 -8.92 5.02 -6.79
CA GLN A 238 -8.21 5.43 -5.58
C GLN A 238 -6.71 5.23 -5.78
N ALA A 239 -5.90 6.04 -5.11
CA ALA A 239 -4.44 5.94 -5.16
C ALA A 239 -3.80 6.55 -3.91
N ALA A 240 -2.48 6.40 -3.79
CA ALA A 240 -1.67 7.14 -2.83
C ALA A 240 -1.02 8.38 -3.47
N GLY A 241 -0.86 9.43 -2.67
CA GLY A 241 -0.22 10.67 -3.06
C GLY A 241 0.42 11.40 -1.88
N THR A 242 1.14 12.48 -2.18
CA THR A 242 1.74 13.36 -1.18
C THR A 242 1.03 14.71 -1.12
N VAL A 243 1.17 15.45 -0.02
CA VAL A 243 0.66 16.82 0.10
C VAL A 243 1.17 17.68 -1.06
N GLN A 244 2.45 17.53 -1.41
CA GLN A 244 3.04 18.25 -2.54
C GLN A 244 2.34 17.95 -3.87
N SER A 245 1.98 16.68 -4.13
CA SER A 245 1.28 16.31 -5.38
C SER A 245 -0.13 16.90 -5.44
N VAL A 246 -0.81 16.99 -4.30
CA VAL A 246 -2.13 17.60 -4.19
C VAL A 246 -2.09 19.10 -4.47
N LEU A 247 -1.08 19.80 -3.96
CA LEU A 247 -0.94 21.25 -4.13
C LEU A 247 -0.42 21.66 -5.54
N LYS A 248 0.09 20.70 -6.33
CA LYS A 248 0.56 20.99 -7.68
C LYS A 248 -0.64 21.23 -8.61
N SER A 249 -0.64 22.39 -9.29
CA SER A 249 -1.74 22.80 -10.18
C SER A 249 -1.90 21.87 -11.40
N GLY A 250 -3.14 21.68 -11.86
CA GLY A 250 -3.49 21.02 -13.12
C GLY A 250 -3.48 19.48 -13.09
N LEU A 251 -2.64 18.82 -12.29
CA LEU A 251 -2.54 17.37 -12.30
C LEU A 251 -3.65 16.70 -11.49
N LEU A 252 -4.04 17.29 -10.37
CA LEU A 252 -5.12 16.77 -9.54
C LEU A 252 -6.48 16.87 -10.25
N GLU A 253 -6.73 17.96 -10.96
CA GLU A 253 -7.93 18.17 -11.77
C GLU A 253 -8.06 17.08 -12.85
N LYS A 254 -6.98 16.80 -13.58
CA LYS A 254 -6.93 15.70 -14.56
C LYS A 254 -7.23 14.35 -13.92
N ALA A 255 -6.67 14.10 -12.73
CA ALA A 255 -6.94 12.88 -11.97
C ALA A 255 -8.44 12.75 -11.63
N VAL A 256 -9.07 13.83 -11.19
CA VAL A 256 -10.51 13.86 -10.86
C VAL A 256 -11.37 13.65 -12.11
N GLU A 257 -11.03 14.29 -13.23
CA GLU A 257 -11.71 14.10 -14.53
C GLU A 257 -11.59 12.64 -15.03
N SER A 258 -10.48 11.98 -14.75
CA SER A 258 -10.26 10.56 -15.09
C SER A 258 -10.92 9.58 -14.12
N GLY A 259 -11.48 10.08 -12.99
CA GLY A 259 -12.26 9.29 -12.04
C GLY A 259 -11.68 9.11 -10.64
N LEU A 260 -10.69 9.90 -10.21
CA LEU A 260 -10.21 9.89 -8.83
C LEU A 260 -11.35 10.23 -7.86
N ARG A 261 -11.55 9.40 -6.82
CA ARG A 261 -12.60 9.58 -5.80
C ARG A 261 -12.08 9.53 -4.38
N SER A 262 -10.93 8.91 -4.14
CA SER A 262 -10.29 8.88 -2.82
C SER A 262 -8.78 8.91 -2.98
N LEU A 263 -8.10 9.67 -2.13
CA LEU A 263 -6.63 9.74 -2.10
C LEU A 263 -6.12 9.42 -0.70
N PHE A 264 -5.22 8.44 -0.63
CA PHE A 264 -4.42 8.17 0.56
C PHE A 264 -3.27 9.17 0.60
N VAL A 265 -3.23 10.02 1.63
CA VAL A 265 -2.25 11.10 1.77
C VAL A 265 -1.37 10.88 2.99
N GLY A 266 -0.06 10.71 2.77
CA GLY A 266 0.92 10.60 3.84
C GLY A 266 1.22 11.97 4.45
N PHE A 267 0.49 12.36 5.50
CA PHE A 267 0.79 13.54 6.32
C PHE A 267 1.97 13.27 7.25
N GLU A 268 2.04 12.08 7.80
CA GLU A 268 2.96 11.50 8.77
C GLU A 268 2.89 12.22 10.13
N THR A 269 3.22 13.49 10.19
CA THR A 269 3.23 14.28 11.43
C THR A 269 2.88 15.73 11.16
N LEU A 270 2.33 16.40 12.18
CA LEU A 270 2.08 17.83 12.18
C LEU A 270 3.31 18.63 12.68
N ASN A 271 4.36 17.95 13.14
CA ASN A 271 5.57 18.58 13.68
C ASN A 271 6.65 18.76 12.60
N PRO A 272 7.01 20.02 12.23
CA PRO A 272 8.04 20.26 11.21
C PRO A 272 9.43 19.73 11.59
N SER A 273 9.75 19.60 12.88
CA SER A 273 11.05 19.04 13.31
C SER A 273 11.14 17.57 12.98
N ASN A 274 10.07 16.80 13.21
CA ASN A 274 10.00 15.40 12.79
C ASN A 274 10.11 15.22 11.27
N LEU A 275 9.49 16.12 10.49
CA LEU A 275 9.59 16.08 9.01
C LEU A 275 11.02 16.28 8.53
N ARG A 276 11.79 17.20 9.18
CA ARG A 276 13.19 17.43 8.84
C ARG A 276 14.08 16.27 9.23
N GLU A 277 13.88 15.72 10.42
CA GLU A 277 14.68 14.61 10.95
C GLU A 277 14.56 13.34 10.10
N HIS A 278 13.37 13.12 9.52
CA HIS A 278 13.06 11.95 8.71
C HIS A 278 13.09 12.19 7.20
N ASP A 279 13.74 13.26 6.74
CA ASP A 279 13.87 13.61 5.31
C ASP A 279 12.54 13.67 4.55
N LYS A 280 11.43 13.98 5.25
CA LYS A 280 10.10 14.14 4.66
C LYS A 280 9.90 15.54 4.08
N TYR A 281 10.87 16.03 3.30
CA TYR A 281 10.91 17.40 2.79
C TYR A 281 9.73 17.76 1.87
N GLN A 282 9.11 16.77 1.19
CA GLN A 282 7.93 17.00 0.37
C GLN A 282 6.70 17.47 1.16
N ASN A 283 6.69 17.29 2.48
CA ASN A 283 5.63 17.76 3.38
C ASN A 283 6.05 19.04 4.15
N LEU A 284 7.35 19.34 4.20
CA LEU A 284 7.86 20.46 4.98
C LEU A 284 7.39 21.80 4.39
N ASN A 285 6.92 22.70 5.25
CA ASN A 285 6.36 24.00 4.88
C ASN A 285 5.23 23.93 3.86
N ARG A 286 4.43 22.84 3.87
CA ARG A 286 3.23 22.70 3.05
C ARG A 286 1.98 23.01 3.87
N ASP A 287 1.04 23.68 3.24
CA ASP A 287 -0.28 23.95 3.81
C ASP A 287 -1.16 22.71 3.70
N TYR A 288 -1.23 21.92 4.78
CA TYR A 288 -2.05 20.72 4.86
C TYR A 288 -3.54 21.05 4.75
N ASP A 289 -3.96 22.17 5.35
CA ASP A 289 -5.35 22.62 5.33
C ASP A 289 -5.79 22.97 3.91
N ALA A 290 -4.93 23.68 3.16
CA ALA A 290 -5.18 23.99 1.75
C ALA A 290 -5.24 22.73 0.89
N ALA A 291 -4.36 21.76 1.15
CA ALA A 291 -4.38 20.49 0.41
C ALA A 291 -5.69 19.72 0.64
N ILE A 292 -6.16 19.64 1.88
CA ILE A 292 -7.42 18.95 2.21
C ILE A 292 -8.62 19.70 1.64
N ARG A 293 -8.69 21.03 1.79
CA ARG A 293 -9.75 21.84 1.16
C ARG A 293 -9.82 21.58 -0.34
N ARG A 294 -8.68 21.61 -1.04
CA ARG A 294 -8.64 21.36 -2.49
C ARG A 294 -9.17 19.98 -2.88
N LEU A 295 -8.82 18.93 -2.12
CA LEU A 295 -9.36 17.59 -2.35
C LEU A 295 -10.89 17.56 -2.16
N HIS A 296 -11.40 18.17 -1.08
CA HIS A 296 -12.83 18.24 -0.80
C HIS A 296 -13.61 19.06 -1.84
N ASP A 297 -13.05 20.20 -2.28
CA ASP A 297 -13.64 21.05 -3.34
C ASP A 297 -13.79 20.30 -4.65
N LEU A 298 -12.85 19.39 -4.95
CA LEU A 298 -12.88 18.50 -6.11
C LEU A 298 -13.68 17.20 -5.86
N GLY A 299 -14.28 17.04 -4.69
CA GLY A 299 -15.07 15.86 -4.32
C GLY A 299 -14.28 14.61 -4.05
N VAL A 300 -13.00 14.72 -3.78
CA VAL A 300 -12.10 13.60 -3.45
C VAL A 300 -12.11 13.37 -1.95
N MET A 301 -12.36 12.13 -1.53
CA MET A 301 -12.24 11.71 -0.13
C MET A 301 -10.79 11.61 0.28
N VAL A 302 -10.50 11.99 1.52
CA VAL A 302 -9.15 11.94 2.09
C VAL A 302 -9.01 10.75 3.03
N ASN A 303 -8.03 9.91 2.78
CA ASN A 303 -7.55 8.92 3.73
C ASN A 303 -6.18 9.39 4.24
N GLY A 304 -6.14 9.93 5.47
CA GLY A 304 -4.92 10.48 6.06
C GLY A 304 -4.07 9.39 6.71
N SER A 305 -2.76 9.42 6.47
CA SER A 305 -1.78 8.56 7.13
C SER A 305 -0.92 9.36 8.09
N PHE A 306 -0.79 8.86 9.33
CA PHE A 306 -0.04 9.48 10.42
C PHE A 306 0.87 8.47 11.10
N VAL A 307 2.04 8.94 11.54
CA VAL A 307 3.05 8.14 12.24
C VAL A 307 3.32 8.76 13.60
N PHE A 308 3.26 7.96 14.66
CA PHE A 308 3.56 8.33 16.03
C PHE A 308 4.89 7.72 16.50
N GLY A 309 5.52 8.35 17.48
CA GLY A 309 6.75 7.86 18.10
C GLY A 309 8.03 8.44 17.49
N MET A 310 7.93 9.49 16.69
CA MET A 310 9.09 10.25 16.24
C MET A 310 9.74 11.01 17.42
N ASP A 311 10.99 11.36 17.31
CA ASP A 311 11.80 11.85 18.43
C ASP A 311 11.34 13.17 19.06
N HIS A 312 10.54 13.97 18.34
CA HIS A 312 9.92 15.19 18.87
C HIS A 312 8.47 15.03 19.32
N ASP A 313 7.94 13.79 19.38
CA ASP A 313 6.59 13.53 19.87
C ASP A 313 6.55 13.44 21.40
N ASP A 314 5.55 14.07 21.98
CA ASP A 314 5.16 13.94 23.39
C ASP A 314 3.77 13.34 23.53
N GLU A 315 3.28 13.13 24.77
CA GLU A 315 1.98 12.50 25.02
C GLU A 315 0.79 13.25 24.38
N SER A 316 0.92 14.53 24.07
CA SER A 316 -0.14 15.33 23.45
C SER A 316 -0.28 15.07 21.93
N VAL A 317 0.67 14.36 21.31
CA VAL A 317 0.68 14.14 19.86
C VAL A 317 -0.57 13.41 19.37
N PHE A 318 -1.08 12.47 20.17
CA PHE A 318 -2.21 11.63 19.80
C PHE A 318 -3.50 12.45 19.68
N GLU A 319 -3.86 13.19 20.74
CA GLU A 319 -5.04 14.04 20.77
C GLU A 319 -4.93 15.17 19.75
N ARG A 320 -3.80 15.84 19.66
CA ARG A 320 -3.54 16.94 18.73
C ARG A 320 -3.74 16.49 17.28
N THR A 321 -3.19 15.31 16.92
CA THR A 321 -3.31 14.77 15.56
C THR A 321 -4.75 14.37 15.25
N VAL A 322 -5.44 13.71 16.17
CA VAL A 322 -6.84 13.31 15.98
C VAL A 322 -7.75 14.52 15.88
N ASP A 323 -7.61 15.49 16.79
CA ASP A 323 -8.45 16.70 16.79
C ASP A 323 -8.26 17.51 15.51
N TRP A 324 -7.01 17.63 15.04
CA TRP A 324 -6.73 18.28 13.76
C TRP A 324 -7.38 17.50 12.60
N ALA A 325 -7.16 16.18 12.51
CA ALA A 325 -7.70 15.38 11.41
C ALA A 325 -9.25 15.43 11.35
N VAL A 326 -9.90 15.40 12.52
CA VAL A 326 -11.37 15.54 12.63
C VAL A 326 -11.81 16.96 12.25
N SER A 327 -11.10 18.00 12.69
CA SER A 327 -11.42 19.40 12.35
C SER A 327 -11.27 19.71 10.86
N GLN A 328 -10.37 19.01 10.17
CA GLN A 328 -10.20 19.08 8.71
C GLN A 328 -11.23 18.24 7.94
N GLY A 329 -12.07 17.46 8.63
CA GLY A 329 -13.07 16.60 8.00
C GLY A 329 -12.48 15.46 7.18
N ILE A 330 -11.32 14.93 7.57
CA ILE A 330 -10.72 13.73 6.96
C ILE A 330 -11.69 12.56 7.13
N GLU A 331 -12.01 11.85 6.06
CA GLU A 331 -13.00 10.78 6.05
C GLU A 331 -12.50 9.51 6.75
N THR A 332 -11.25 9.13 6.49
CA THR A 332 -10.61 8.00 7.17
C THR A 332 -9.17 8.33 7.53
N ALA A 333 -8.69 7.77 8.62
CA ALA A 333 -7.30 7.92 9.05
C ALA A 333 -6.68 6.56 9.38
N THR A 334 -5.42 6.39 9.01
CA THR A 334 -4.59 5.27 9.39
C THR A 334 -3.45 5.79 10.25
N PHE A 335 -3.31 5.23 11.44
CA PHE A 335 -2.21 5.56 12.36
C PHE A 335 -1.19 4.44 12.36
N HIS A 336 0.07 4.79 12.50
CA HIS A 336 1.19 3.86 12.54
C HIS A 336 2.11 4.23 13.69
N ILE A 337 2.74 3.25 14.29
CA ILE A 337 3.91 3.45 15.15
C ILE A 337 5.13 3.44 14.24
N LEU A 338 6.04 4.41 14.43
CA LEU A 338 7.31 4.46 13.70
C LEU A 338 8.03 3.12 13.85
N THR A 339 8.33 2.47 12.74
CA THR A 339 8.94 1.14 12.75
C THR A 339 10.25 1.20 11.97
N PRO A 340 11.39 1.02 12.64
CA PRO A 340 12.69 0.99 11.97
C PRO A 340 12.85 -0.33 11.21
N TYR A 341 12.53 -0.34 9.92
CA TYR A 341 12.70 -1.52 9.08
C TYR A 341 14.19 -1.81 8.82
N PRO A 342 14.63 -3.07 8.85
CA PRO A 342 16.02 -3.44 8.57
C PRO A 342 16.54 -2.82 7.28
N SER A 343 17.82 -2.47 7.27
CA SER A 343 18.55 -1.85 6.15
C SER A 343 18.08 -0.44 5.75
N THR A 344 17.17 0.18 6.51
CA THR A 344 16.85 1.62 6.36
C THR A 344 17.82 2.49 7.17
N ALA A 345 17.98 3.77 6.78
CA ALA A 345 18.81 4.69 7.52
C ALA A 345 18.32 4.89 8.97
N LEU A 346 17.00 4.90 9.18
CA LEU A 346 16.40 4.91 10.53
C LEU A 346 16.84 3.71 11.38
N TYR A 347 16.78 2.49 10.82
CA TYR A 347 17.21 1.28 11.54
C TYR A 347 18.67 1.37 11.95
N GLN A 348 19.54 1.75 11.02
CA GLN A 348 20.99 1.88 11.28
C GLN A 348 21.28 2.92 12.37
N ARG A 349 20.59 4.08 12.32
CA ARG A 349 20.70 5.13 13.34
C ARG A 349 20.26 4.63 14.71
N MET A 350 19.09 3.99 14.80
CA MET A 350 18.56 3.46 16.07
C MET A 350 19.42 2.31 16.62
N ALA A 351 19.94 1.44 15.76
CA ALA A 351 20.88 0.38 16.15
C ALA A 351 22.17 0.97 16.74
N ALA A 352 22.79 1.97 16.08
CA ALA A 352 23.99 2.63 16.56
C ALA A 352 23.77 3.36 17.90
N GLN A 353 22.54 3.82 18.17
CA GLN A 353 22.15 4.44 19.44
C GLN A 353 21.75 3.43 20.52
N GLY A 354 21.72 2.13 20.22
CA GLY A 354 21.29 1.09 21.17
C GLY A 354 19.78 1.16 21.51
N ARG A 355 18.98 1.75 20.63
CA ARG A 355 17.53 1.97 20.86
C ARG A 355 16.64 0.86 20.33
N LEU A 356 17.14 -0.09 19.54
CA LEU A 356 16.34 -1.25 19.15
C LEU A 356 16.14 -2.19 20.34
N THR A 357 14.88 -2.45 20.69
CA THR A 357 14.52 -3.23 21.88
C THR A 357 14.01 -4.62 21.56
N ASN A 358 13.73 -4.90 20.28
CA ASN A 358 13.12 -6.16 19.86
C ASN A 358 13.64 -6.60 18.49
N SER A 359 13.95 -7.89 18.37
CA SER A 359 14.39 -8.53 17.11
C SER A 359 13.36 -9.52 16.53
N ASN A 360 12.16 -9.59 17.10
CA ASN A 360 11.09 -10.42 16.59
C ASN A 360 10.39 -9.73 15.41
N TRP A 361 10.65 -10.20 14.19
CA TRP A 361 10.11 -9.61 12.97
C TRP A 361 8.59 -9.57 12.92
N ASN A 362 7.88 -10.45 13.61
CA ASN A 362 6.42 -10.42 13.70
C ASN A 362 5.88 -9.13 14.33
N LEU A 363 6.69 -8.43 15.12
CA LEU A 363 6.30 -7.18 15.80
C LEU A 363 6.63 -5.92 14.98
N TYR A 364 7.27 -6.05 13.81
CA TYR A 364 7.57 -4.92 12.92
C TYR A 364 6.37 -4.56 12.02
N ASP A 365 5.19 -4.51 12.60
CA ASP A 365 3.88 -4.40 11.94
C ASP A 365 3.25 -3.00 12.00
N THR A 366 4.02 -2.00 12.44
CA THR A 366 3.58 -0.60 12.67
C THR A 366 2.55 -0.41 13.78
N ARG A 367 2.36 -1.42 14.65
CA ARG A 367 1.42 -1.40 15.79
C ARG A 367 2.10 -1.66 17.12
N HIS A 368 3.21 -2.36 17.10
CA HIS A 368 4.03 -2.65 18.26
C HIS A 368 5.26 -1.73 18.28
N VAL A 369 5.70 -1.38 19.46
CA VAL A 369 6.92 -0.63 19.67
C VAL A 369 8.11 -1.58 19.73
N VAL A 370 9.04 -1.46 18.80
CA VAL A 370 10.24 -2.32 18.69
C VAL A 370 11.53 -1.56 18.98
N TYR A 371 11.42 -0.36 19.51
CA TYR A 371 12.54 0.52 19.84
C TYR A 371 12.21 1.37 21.08
N GLN A 372 13.22 2.05 21.65
CA GLN A 372 13.04 3.01 22.72
C GLN A 372 12.75 4.40 22.15
N PRO A 373 11.52 4.96 22.30
CA PRO A 373 11.21 6.33 21.90
C PRO A 373 12.01 7.36 22.70
N ALA A 374 12.22 8.55 22.12
CA ALA A 374 13.03 9.60 22.79
C ALA A 374 12.33 10.28 23.97
N ARG A 375 11.00 10.49 23.86
CA ARG A 375 10.22 11.28 24.86
C ARG A 375 9.00 10.53 25.41
N LEU A 376 8.71 9.35 24.91
CA LEU A 376 7.61 8.51 25.33
C LEU A 376 8.17 7.20 25.88
N THR A 377 7.41 6.52 26.75
CA THR A 377 7.69 5.11 27.01
C THR A 377 7.07 4.24 25.92
N PRO A 378 7.58 3.03 25.68
CA PRO A 378 6.97 2.08 24.73
C PRO A 378 5.48 1.86 25.01
N GLU A 379 5.11 1.69 26.28
CA GLU A 379 3.73 1.44 26.73
C GLU A 379 2.83 2.66 26.47
N ALA A 380 3.34 3.88 26.73
CA ALA A 380 2.61 5.12 26.47
C ALA A 380 2.36 5.31 24.96
N LEU A 381 3.35 4.96 24.13
CA LEU A 381 3.22 5.03 22.66
C LEU A 381 2.18 4.03 22.13
N GLU A 382 2.21 2.77 22.56
CA GLU A 382 1.21 1.77 22.16
C GLU A 382 -0.19 2.14 22.67
N ALA A 383 -0.33 2.54 23.92
CA ALA A 383 -1.59 2.98 24.48
C ALA A 383 -2.16 4.20 23.75
N GLY A 384 -1.30 5.17 23.40
CA GLY A 384 -1.63 6.37 22.64
C GLY A 384 -2.08 6.05 21.22
N TYR A 385 -1.41 5.13 20.53
CA TYR A 385 -1.79 4.63 19.22
C TYR A 385 -3.23 4.05 19.21
N TRP A 386 -3.54 3.16 20.13
CA TRP A 386 -4.88 2.59 20.25
C TRP A 386 -5.93 3.63 20.66
N ARG A 387 -5.55 4.58 21.50
CA ARG A 387 -6.40 5.70 21.91
C ARG A 387 -6.73 6.59 20.70
N ALA A 388 -5.75 6.91 19.86
CA ALA A 388 -5.97 7.70 18.63
C ALA A 388 -6.99 7.04 17.68
N TYR A 389 -6.87 5.72 17.45
CA TYR A 389 -7.86 4.98 16.66
C TYR A 389 -9.27 5.07 17.26
N ARG A 390 -9.41 4.84 18.57
CA ARG A 390 -10.73 4.92 19.23
C ARG A 390 -11.32 6.30 19.13
N MET A 391 -10.54 7.35 19.41
CA MET A 391 -10.98 8.76 19.36
C MET A 391 -11.39 9.18 17.96
N PHE A 392 -10.62 8.83 16.94
CA PHE A 392 -10.94 9.23 15.57
C PHE A 392 -12.23 8.58 15.07
N TYR A 393 -12.42 7.29 15.35
CA TYR A 393 -13.59 6.52 14.87
C TYR A 393 -14.75 6.45 15.88
N GLU A 394 -14.77 7.21 16.97
CA GLU A 394 -15.98 7.37 17.79
C GLU A 394 -17.06 8.17 17.03
N TRP A 395 -18.32 7.88 17.30
CA TRP A 395 -19.43 8.55 16.60
C TRP A 395 -19.40 10.06 16.72
N ARG A 396 -18.99 10.59 17.90
CA ARG A 396 -18.84 12.03 18.12
C ARG A 396 -17.83 12.65 17.13
N SER A 397 -16.69 12.02 16.92
CA SER A 397 -15.66 12.46 15.97
C SER A 397 -16.13 12.37 14.53
N ILE A 398 -16.83 11.26 14.16
CA ILE A 398 -17.41 11.09 12.82
C ILE A 398 -18.44 12.20 12.53
N PHE A 399 -19.33 12.51 13.47
CA PHE A 399 -20.33 13.60 13.29
C PHE A 399 -19.66 14.98 13.26
N ARG A 400 -18.63 15.22 14.08
CA ARG A 400 -17.84 16.47 14.04
C ARG A 400 -17.14 16.66 12.70
N GLY A 401 -16.50 15.61 12.16
CA GLY A 401 -15.90 15.62 10.82
C GLY A 401 -16.95 15.83 9.71
N ALA A 402 -18.11 15.18 9.80
CA ALA A 402 -19.19 15.41 8.85
C ALA A 402 -19.71 16.85 8.88
N ALA A 403 -19.77 17.48 10.06
CA ALA A 403 -20.24 18.85 10.21
C ALA A 403 -19.35 19.89 9.50
N THR A 404 -18.12 19.58 9.17
CA THR A 404 -17.21 20.45 8.40
C THR A 404 -17.60 20.56 6.92
N LYS A 405 -18.49 19.66 6.43
CA LYS A 405 -18.92 19.65 5.02
C LYS A 405 -20.13 20.59 4.83
N ASP A 406 -20.08 21.43 3.81
CA ASP A 406 -21.14 22.41 3.54
C ASP A 406 -22.44 21.72 3.05
N GLN A 407 -22.30 20.72 2.19
CA GLN A 407 -23.44 20.07 1.56
C GLN A 407 -23.96 18.87 2.38
N PRO A 408 -25.30 18.72 2.55
CA PRO A 408 -25.90 17.59 3.28
C PRO A 408 -25.47 16.22 2.74
N ILE A 409 -25.34 16.09 1.41
CA ILE A 409 -24.91 14.84 0.77
C ILE A 409 -23.44 14.51 1.10
N ALA A 410 -22.58 15.51 1.20
CA ALA A 410 -21.19 15.31 1.60
C ALA A 410 -21.09 14.89 3.08
N ARG A 411 -21.95 15.43 3.96
CA ARG A 411 -22.09 14.99 5.36
C ARG A 411 -22.50 13.53 5.45
N LEU A 412 -23.55 13.16 4.71
CA LEU A 412 -24.02 11.76 4.68
C LEU A 412 -22.93 10.81 4.15
N ARG A 413 -22.23 11.21 3.09
CA ARG A 413 -21.11 10.46 2.53
C ARG A 413 -19.98 10.26 3.54
N HIS A 414 -19.61 11.31 4.27
CA HIS A 414 -18.59 11.23 5.31
C HIS A 414 -19.00 10.23 6.40
N ILE A 415 -20.23 10.32 6.91
CA ILE A 415 -20.75 9.41 7.94
C ILE A 415 -20.78 7.96 7.43
N ALA A 416 -21.27 7.75 6.21
CA ALA A 416 -21.38 6.42 5.62
C ALA A 416 -19.99 5.80 5.38
N TYR A 417 -19.04 6.59 4.90
CA TYR A 417 -17.70 6.11 4.59
C TYR A 417 -16.88 5.84 5.87
N ALA A 418 -16.79 6.81 6.78
CA ALA A 418 -16.06 6.66 8.04
C ALA A 418 -16.70 5.59 8.96
N GLY A 419 -18.03 5.60 9.09
CA GLY A 419 -18.78 4.61 9.87
C GLY A 419 -18.76 3.23 9.24
N GLY A 420 -18.96 3.14 7.92
CA GLY A 420 -18.97 1.89 7.17
C GLY A 420 -17.61 1.18 7.19
N TRP A 421 -16.52 1.94 7.06
CA TRP A 421 -15.19 1.36 7.07
C TRP A 421 -14.83 0.69 8.40
N LYS A 422 -15.08 1.36 9.53
CA LYS A 422 -14.58 0.88 10.83
C LYS A 422 -15.66 0.20 11.69
N LYS A 423 -16.89 0.71 11.67
CA LYS A 423 -17.96 0.15 12.51
C LYS A 423 -18.58 -1.13 11.96
N LEU A 424 -18.50 -1.32 10.63
CA LEU A 424 -18.97 -2.54 9.97
C LEU A 424 -17.84 -3.57 9.75
N GLU A 425 -16.67 -3.40 10.38
CA GLU A 425 -15.54 -4.34 10.27
C GLU A 425 -15.95 -5.81 10.58
N PRO A 426 -16.78 -6.12 11.61
CA PRO A 426 -17.27 -7.48 11.85
C PRO A 426 -18.16 -8.03 10.72
N PHE A 427 -18.95 -7.16 10.07
CA PHE A 427 -19.77 -7.54 8.91
C PHE A 427 -18.90 -7.88 7.71
N TRP A 428 -17.87 -7.08 7.44
CA TRP A 428 -16.92 -7.36 6.35
C TRP A 428 -16.16 -8.67 6.58
N ASP A 429 -15.74 -8.97 7.84
CA ASP A 429 -15.11 -10.23 8.18
C ASP A 429 -16.05 -11.42 7.86
N TRP A 430 -17.33 -11.31 8.21
CA TRP A 430 -18.33 -12.33 7.89
C TRP A 430 -18.51 -12.50 6.37
N VAL A 431 -18.60 -11.43 5.60
CA VAL A 431 -18.72 -11.44 4.13
C VAL A 431 -17.53 -12.14 3.48
N ILE A 432 -16.31 -11.83 3.96
CA ILE A 432 -15.07 -12.44 3.48
C ILE A 432 -15.06 -13.94 3.77
N ARG A 433 -15.39 -14.34 4.99
CA ARG A 433 -15.47 -15.76 5.40
C ARG A 433 -16.53 -16.55 4.63
N ALA A 434 -17.66 -15.91 4.35
CA ALA A 434 -18.70 -16.50 3.52
C ALA A 434 -18.35 -16.58 2.03
N ARG A 435 -17.19 -16.05 1.61
CA ARG A 435 -16.74 -15.94 0.19
C ARG A 435 -17.75 -15.19 -0.70
N ARG A 436 -18.49 -14.24 -0.11
CA ARG A 436 -19.55 -13.45 -0.77
C ARG A 436 -19.12 -12.05 -1.19
N VAL A 437 -17.81 -11.75 -1.16
CA VAL A 437 -17.28 -10.43 -1.53
C VAL A 437 -17.69 -10.03 -2.94
N THR A 438 -17.63 -10.97 -3.88
CA THR A 438 -17.99 -10.74 -5.29
C THR A 438 -19.46 -10.34 -5.44
N ASP A 439 -20.35 -10.89 -4.61
CA ASP A 439 -21.79 -10.59 -4.66
C ASP A 439 -22.10 -9.17 -4.16
N LEU A 440 -21.25 -8.63 -3.29
CA LEU A 440 -21.37 -7.27 -2.76
C LEU A 440 -20.63 -6.20 -3.57
N LEU A 441 -19.68 -6.60 -4.42
CA LEU A 441 -18.94 -5.67 -5.27
C LEU A 441 -19.85 -4.77 -6.10
N PRO A 442 -20.93 -5.26 -6.76
CA PRO A 442 -21.86 -4.40 -7.50
C PRO A 442 -22.56 -3.37 -6.61
N VAL A 443 -22.86 -3.72 -5.36
CA VAL A 443 -23.47 -2.81 -4.38
C VAL A 443 -22.46 -1.74 -3.97
N LEU A 444 -21.22 -2.12 -3.68
CA LEU A 444 -20.13 -1.19 -3.37
C LEU A 444 -19.84 -0.25 -4.54
N GLU A 445 -19.78 -0.79 -5.76
CA GLU A 445 -19.62 0.02 -6.98
C GLU A 445 -20.80 0.97 -7.21
N ALA A 446 -22.03 0.53 -6.95
CA ALA A 446 -23.21 1.37 -7.06
C ALA A 446 -23.21 2.51 -6.03
N VAL A 447 -22.79 2.22 -4.80
CA VAL A 447 -22.62 3.24 -3.76
C VAL A 447 -21.56 4.26 -4.17
N LEU A 448 -20.38 3.81 -4.58
CA LEU A 448 -19.29 4.68 -5.03
C LEU A 448 -19.67 5.47 -6.29
N ALA A 449 -20.35 4.85 -7.25
CA ALA A 449 -20.83 5.48 -8.46
C ALA A 449 -21.98 6.45 -8.20
N GLY A 450 -22.87 6.13 -7.25
CA GLY A 450 -23.95 7.00 -6.82
C GLY A 450 -23.43 8.30 -6.21
N PHE A 451 -22.41 8.21 -5.37
CA PHE A 451 -21.77 9.40 -4.80
C PHE A 451 -21.06 10.25 -5.85
N GLY A 452 -20.43 9.65 -6.85
CA GLY A 452 -19.81 10.40 -7.95
C GLY A 452 -20.79 11.08 -8.91
N ARG A 453 -22.03 10.60 -9.02
CA ARG A 453 -23.11 11.21 -9.85
C ARG A 453 -23.82 12.35 -9.16
N LEU A 454 -23.78 12.43 -7.84
CA LEU A 454 -24.47 13.44 -7.05
C LEU A 454 -23.66 14.75 -6.91
N MET A 455 -22.47 14.83 -7.51
CA MET A 455 -21.78 16.08 -7.71
C MET A 455 -22.45 16.84 -8.86
N PRO A 456 -22.96 18.06 -8.66
CA PRO A 456 -23.38 18.91 -9.75
C PRO A 456 -22.18 19.09 -10.68
N GLN A 457 -22.37 18.84 -11.98
CA GLN A 457 -21.46 19.30 -13.01
C GLN A 457 -21.66 20.81 -13.20
N ASP A 458 -21.53 21.60 -12.17
CA ASP A 458 -21.43 23.05 -12.30
C ASP A 458 -20.02 23.38 -12.82
N ARG A 459 -19.88 23.26 -14.13
CA ARG A 459 -18.79 23.83 -14.93
C ARG A 459 -18.92 25.35 -15.07
N GLY A 460 -19.39 26.02 -14.05
CA GLY A 460 -19.59 27.44 -14.06
C GLY A 460 -19.07 28.10 -12.80
N ALA A 461 -17.89 28.72 -12.91
CA ALA A 461 -17.29 29.65 -11.96
C ALA A 461 -16.17 29.10 -11.09
N ILE A 462 -15.10 28.59 -11.71
CA ILE A 462 -13.78 28.91 -11.16
C ILE A 462 -13.52 30.37 -11.57
N ARG A 463 -13.96 31.30 -10.74
CA ARG A 463 -13.54 32.69 -10.85
C ARG A 463 -12.02 32.70 -10.64
N GLU A 464 -11.31 33.08 -11.69
CA GLU A 464 -9.93 33.54 -11.62
C GLU A 464 -9.89 34.63 -10.54
N ARG A 465 -9.32 34.29 -9.39
CA ARG A 465 -8.85 35.30 -8.45
C ARG A 465 -7.47 35.69 -8.96
N GLU A 466 -7.34 36.94 -9.32
CA GLU A 466 -6.10 37.59 -9.72
C GLU A 466 -4.95 37.28 -8.76
N PRO A 467 -3.73 37.14 -9.26
CA PRO A 467 -2.57 36.96 -8.41
C PRO A 467 -2.40 38.20 -7.53
N ILE A 468 -2.27 37.99 -6.23
CA ILE A 468 -1.90 39.01 -5.28
C ILE A 468 -0.49 39.47 -5.71
N SER A 469 -0.41 40.72 -6.16
CA SER A 469 0.85 41.40 -6.46
C SER A 469 1.69 41.51 -5.20
N ASP A 470 2.89 40.93 -5.25
CA ASP A 470 3.92 41.17 -4.25
C ASP A 470 4.25 42.69 -4.19
N GLY A 471 4.05 43.27 -3.02
CA GLY A 471 4.53 44.55 -2.60
C GLY A 471 5.54 44.36 -1.46
#